data_5822ffbf6b7ae3d9f3bde4df2f341c05
#
_entry.id   5822ffbf6b7ae3d9f3bde4df2f341c05
#
_cell.length_a   1.000
_cell.length_b   1.000
_cell.length_c   1.000
_cell.angle_alpha   90.00
_cell.angle_beta   90.00
_cell.angle_gamma   90.00
#
_symmetry.space_group_name_H-M   'P 1'
#
loop_
_entity.id
_entity.type
_entity.pdbx_description
1 polymer ?
#
loop_
_entity_poly.entity_id
_entity_poly.type
_entity_poly.pdbx_seq_one_letter_code
_entity_poly.pdbx_strand_id
1 'polypeptide(L)'
;VMYKQTLPLFLCIFLSACDLIDYHPYDGRLTISERDINDHNIPLIEAATKDKDTIRFVLMGDTQRSYDETEDFVKHINTKKDSIDFIIHGGDYTEFGMKKEYEWTVNILSKLDIPYVGLIGNHDVIGNGDQVFNKLFGEENFSFIVRDVKFVCLNTNAIEYDYSHPVPDFGFLKEELQDSTRHYSRTIVAMHARPGSEQFDNNVKDVFQLYIREFPSLLFCLNAHNHQLQVEDLFDDGIIYYGCSNIAKRNYLLFTLTPDGYTYEIINF
;
A
#
# COMPACT_ATOMS: atom_id res chain seq x y z
N VAL A 1 57.82 -4.03 -38.45
CA VAL A 1 57.78 -4.40 -37.03
C VAL A 1 56.93 -3.38 -36.26
N MET A 2 55.60 -3.36 -36.45
CA MET A 2 54.74 -2.50 -35.65
C MET A 2 53.31 -3.03 -35.50
N TYR A 3 53.09 -4.34 -35.24
CA TYR A 3 51.76 -4.92 -35.10
C TYR A 3 51.53 -5.74 -33.81
N LYS A 4 52.41 -5.62 -32.81
CA LYS A 4 52.30 -6.49 -31.60
C LYS A 4 51.89 -5.77 -30.31
N GLN A 5 51.57 -4.46 -30.32
CA GLN A 5 51.26 -3.74 -29.08
C GLN A 5 49.82 -3.20 -28.97
N THR A 6 49.00 -3.28 -30.05
CA THR A 6 47.61 -2.77 -30.04
C THR A 6 46.57 -3.79 -29.61
N LEU A 7 46.84 -5.09 -29.69
CA LEU A 7 45.88 -6.15 -29.35
C LEU A 7 45.54 -6.24 -27.86
N PRO A 8 46.51 -6.08 -26.91
CA PRO A 8 46.13 -6.13 -25.49
C PRO A 8 45.35 -4.92 -25.02
N LEU A 9 45.50 -3.74 -25.64
CA LEU A 9 44.76 -2.54 -25.26
C LEU A 9 43.28 -2.64 -25.70
N PHE A 10 43.00 -3.24 -26.85
CA PHE A 10 41.63 -3.47 -27.30
C PHE A 10 40.89 -4.56 -26.48
N LEU A 11 41.61 -5.58 -26.01
CA LEU A 11 41.04 -6.62 -25.15
C LEU A 11 40.71 -6.10 -23.74
N CYS A 12 41.49 -5.17 -23.20
CA CYS A 12 41.19 -4.53 -21.92
C CYS A 12 39.98 -3.60 -21.97
N ILE A 13 39.69 -2.98 -23.12
CA ILE A 13 38.51 -2.11 -23.30
C ILE A 13 37.22 -2.97 -23.33
N PHE A 14 37.27 -4.18 -23.87
CA PHE A 14 36.12 -5.08 -23.87
C PHE A 14 35.84 -5.74 -22.50
N LEU A 15 36.84 -5.87 -21.63
CA LEU A 15 36.66 -6.43 -20.28
C LEU A 15 36.09 -5.39 -19.28
N SER A 16 36.25 -4.11 -19.54
CA SER A 16 35.64 -3.04 -18.74
C SER A 16 34.22 -2.66 -19.18
N ALA A 17 33.70 -3.25 -20.26
CA ALA A 17 32.33 -2.98 -20.72
C ALA A 17 31.26 -3.85 -20.03
N CYS A 18 31.65 -4.81 -19.18
CA CYS A 18 30.70 -5.67 -18.46
C CYS A 18 30.00 -4.96 -17.29
N ASP A 19 30.51 -3.82 -16.81
CA ASP A 19 29.90 -3.04 -15.73
C ASP A 19 29.01 -1.89 -16.21
N LEU A 20 28.75 -1.78 -17.54
CA LEU A 20 27.95 -0.70 -18.11
C LEU A 20 26.42 -0.93 -18.00
N ILE A 21 25.96 -2.09 -17.52
CA ILE A 21 24.56 -2.38 -17.28
C ILE A 21 24.43 -2.77 -15.80
N ASP A 22 24.35 -1.77 -14.94
CA ASP A 22 24.12 -1.94 -13.49
C ASP A 22 22.62 -2.13 -13.16
N TYR A 23 21.82 -2.56 -14.13
CA TYR A 23 20.40 -2.74 -13.97
C TYR A 23 19.97 -4.15 -14.43
N HIS A 24 19.49 -4.91 -13.45
CA HIS A 24 18.78 -6.17 -13.72
C HIS A 24 17.34 -6.05 -13.19
N PRO A 25 16.30 -6.39 -13.98
CA PRO A 25 14.90 -6.27 -13.55
C PRO A 25 14.59 -6.99 -12.23
N TYR A 26 15.27 -8.08 -11.94
CA TYR A 26 15.14 -8.85 -10.69
C TYR A 26 16.16 -8.46 -9.59
N ASP A 27 16.84 -7.32 -9.72
CA ASP A 27 17.74 -6.86 -8.65
C ASP A 27 16.94 -6.20 -7.52
N GLY A 28 16.71 -6.93 -6.43
CA GLY A 28 16.03 -6.48 -5.23
C GLY A 28 16.92 -5.79 -4.19
N ARG A 29 18.15 -5.38 -4.55
CA ARG A 29 19.06 -4.63 -3.65
C ARG A 29 18.70 -3.15 -3.67
N LEU A 30 18.03 -2.66 -2.65
CA LEU A 30 17.64 -1.26 -2.53
C LEU A 30 18.84 -0.34 -2.39
N THR A 31 18.79 0.81 -3.07
CA THR A 31 19.80 1.88 -3.01
C THR A 31 19.39 3.04 -2.11
N ILE A 32 18.11 3.13 -1.75
CA ILE A 32 17.57 4.10 -0.78
C ILE A 32 17.67 3.54 0.65
N SER A 33 17.52 4.40 1.65
CA SER A 33 17.69 4.07 3.08
C SER A 33 16.40 3.55 3.72
N GLU A 34 15.27 3.87 3.14
CA GLU A 34 13.94 3.53 3.64
C GLU A 34 13.77 2.00 3.76
N ARG A 35 13.32 1.57 4.92
CA ARG A 35 13.04 0.16 5.25
C ARG A 35 11.90 0.14 6.26
N ASP A 36 11.13 -0.96 6.22
CA ASP A 36 10.11 -1.27 7.23
C ASP A 36 9.21 -0.06 7.51
N ILE A 37 8.76 0.61 6.42
CA ILE A 37 8.04 1.89 6.48
C ILE A 37 6.77 1.76 7.33
N ASN A 38 6.01 0.66 7.18
CA ASN A 38 4.80 0.44 7.98
C ASN A 38 5.15 0.29 9.45
N ASP A 39 6.13 -0.56 9.79
CA ASP A 39 6.55 -0.82 11.16
C ASP A 39 7.12 0.44 11.85
N HIS A 40 7.76 1.31 11.08
CA HIS A 40 8.25 2.60 11.57
C HIS A 40 7.11 3.61 11.80
N ASN A 41 6.17 3.71 10.86
CA ASN A 41 5.13 4.73 10.87
C ASN A 41 3.93 4.37 11.77
N ILE A 42 3.58 3.08 11.91
CA ILE A 42 2.46 2.65 12.75
C ILE A 42 2.58 3.17 14.19
N PRO A 43 3.71 3.02 14.91
CA PRO A 43 3.84 3.58 16.26
C PRO A 43 3.69 5.11 16.31
N LEU A 44 4.11 5.81 15.26
CA LEU A 44 3.94 7.27 15.17
C LEU A 44 2.46 7.65 15.00
N ILE A 45 1.73 6.92 14.16
CA ILE A 45 0.29 7.09 13.95
C ILE A 45 -0.47 6.83 15.25
N GLU A 46 -0.20 5.70 15.90
CA GLU A 46 -0.85 5.30 17.15
C GLU A 46 -0.59 6.32 18.27
N ALA A 47 0.65 6.78 18.41
CA ALA A 47 1.02 7.79 19.41
C ALA A 47 0.35 9.15 19.13
N ALA A 48 0.34 9.60 17.87
CA ALA A 48 -0.21 10.90 17.47
C ALA A 48 -1.74 10.96 17.61
N THR A 49 -2.43 9.81 17.55
CA THR A 49 -3.90 9.73 17.54
C THR A 49 -4.50 9.31 18.88
N LYS A 50 -3.69 8.84 19.82
CA LYS A 50 -4.12 8.21 21.08
C LYS A 50 -5.17 9.02 21.85
N ASP A 51 -4.98 10.34 21.94
CA ASP A 51 -5.82 11.22 22.76
C ASP A 51 -6.76 12.12 21.93
N LYS A 52 -6.91 11.82 20.62
CA LYS A 52 -7.78 12.58 19.71
C LYS A 52 -9.19 12.03 19.70
N ASP A 53 -10.20 12.91 19.77
CA ASP A 53 -11.61 12.55 19.58
C ASP A 53 -11.99 12.48 18.10
N THR A 54 -11.29 13.21 17.24
CA THR A 54 -11.49 13.22 15.81
C THR A 54 -10.21 12.82 15.11
N ILE A 55 -10.29 11.80 14.27
CA ILE A 55 -9.17 11.28 13.48
C ILE A 55 -9.47 11.53 12.01
N ARG A 56 -8.51 12.12 11.30
CA ARG A 56 -8.65 12.39 9.86
C ARG A 56 -7.55 11.67 9.11
N PHE A 57 -7.92 10.80 8.19
CA PHE A 57 -6.96 10.08 7.37
C PHE A 57 -7.35 10.08 5.89
N VAL A 58 -6.36 9.92 5.05
CA VAL A 58 -6.49 9.91 3.59
C VAL A 58 -6.39 8.48 3.08
N LEU A 59 -7.23 8.12 2.11
CA LEU A 59 -7.03 6.99 1.22
C LEU A 59 -6.66 7.51 -0.17
N MET A 60 -5.52 7.07 -0.68
CA MET A 60 -5.05 7.27 -2.05
C MET A 60 -4.30 6.02 -2.51
N GLY A 61 -4.02 5.87 -3.80
CA GLY A 61 -3.30 4.70 -4.32
C GLY A 61 -3.06 4.81 -5.82
N ASP A 62 -2.62 3.69 -6.41
CA ASP A 62 -2.41 3.55 -7.85
C ASP A 62 -1.52 4.68 -8.39
N THR A 63 -0.30 4.79 -7.80
CA THR A 63 0.67 5.85 -8.11
C THR A 63 1.63 5.50 -9.24
N GLN A 64 1.58 4.25 -9.71
CA GLN A 64 2.42 3.78 -10.80
C GLN A 64 2.37 4.73 -12.01
N ARG A 65 3.55 5.07 -12.54
CA ARG A 65 3.77 6.01 -13.66
C ARG A 65 3.36 7.47 -13.44
N SER A 66 2.65 7.79 -12.36
CA SER A 66 2.11 9.14 -12.08
C SER A 66 2.98 9.89 -11.06
N TYR A 67 4.29 10.01 -11.34
CA TYR A 67 5.26 10.59 -10.41
C TYR A 67 5.03 12.09 -10.18
N ASP A 68 4.70 12.84 -11.23
CA ASP A 68 4.44 14.28 -11.12
C ASP A 68 3.18 14.57 -10.28
N GLU A 69 2.11 13.81 -10.51
CA GLU A 69 0.86 13.91 -9.74
C GLU A 69 1.09 13.48 -8.28
N THR A 70 1.93 12.47 -8.05
CA THR A 70 2.31 12.03 -6.70
C THR A 70 3.13 13.12 -5.99
N GLU A 71 4.05 13.80 -6.69
CA GLU A 71 4.76 14.96 -6.10
C GLU A 71 3.81 16.11 -5.76
N ASP A 72 2.84 16.40 -6.62
CA ASP A 72 1.85 17.45 -6.37
C ASP A 72 0.93 17.07 -5.22
N PHE A 73 0.53 15.80 -5.10
CA PHE A 73 -0.19 15.29 -3.94
C PHE A 73 0.61 15.53 -2.64
N VAL A 74 1.89 15.15 -2.60
CA VAL A 74 2.76 15.35 -1.43
C VAL A 74 2.84 16.83 -1.05
N LYS A 75 3.05 17.72 -2.03
CA LYS A 75 3.05 19.18 -1.80
C LYS A 75 1.70 19.63 -1.20
N HIS A 76 0.58 19.18 -1.79
CA HIS A 76 -0.76 19.52 -1.33
C HIS A 76 -1.00 19.03 0.11
N ILE A 77 -0.72 17.76 0.41
CA ILE A 77 -0.90 17.17 1.74
C ILE A 77 -0.07 17.90 2.80
N ASN A 78 1.17 18.25 2.51
CA ASN A 78 2.03 18.98 3.45
C ASN A 78 1.46 20.35 3.83
N THR A 79 0.62 20.97 2.97
CA THR A 79 -0.14 22.17 3.35
C THR A 79 -1.30 21.89 4.33
N LYS A 80 -1.68 20.61 4.52
CA LYS A 80 -2.80 20.15 5.35
C LYS A 80 -2.35 19.35 6.57
N LYS A 81 -1.05 19.25 6.82
CA LYS A 81 -0.45 18.40 7.87
C LYS A 81 -1.04 18.58 9.27
N ASP A 82 -1.49 19.79 9.61
CA ASP A 82 -2.10 20.06 10.92
C ASP A 82 -3.55 19.56 11.02
N SER A 83 -4.15 19.10 9.92
CA SER A 83 -5.54 18.67 9.83
C SER A 83 -5.73 17.23 9.36
N ILE A 84 -4.65 16.52 9.03
CA ILE A 84 -4.64 15.12 8.60
C ILE A 84 -3.66 14.36 9.49
N ASP A 85 -4.08 13.20 10.01
CA ASP A 85 -3.30 12.43 10.95
C ASP A 85 -2.36 11.44 10.29
N PHE A 86 -2.84 10.78 9.23
CA PHE A 86 -2.05 9.79 8.46
C PHE A 86 -2.66 9.52 7.07
N ILE A 87 -1.94 8.76 6.28
CA ILE A 87 -2.35 8.34 4.93
C ILE A 87 -2.31 6.81 4.84
N ILE A 88 -3.28 6.23 4.13
CA ILE A 88 -3.24 4.85 3.65
C ILE A 88 -3.00 4.92 2.13
N HIS A 89 -1.88 4.36 1.69
CA HIS A 89 -1.62 4.14 0.27
C HIS A 89 -2.15 2.76 -0.12
N GLY A 90 -3.11 2.72 -1.00
CA GLY A 90 -3.88 1.54 -1.37
C GLY A 90 -3.16 0.51 -2.25
N GLY A 91 -1.85 0.66 -2.48
CA GLY A 91 -1.07 -0.24 -3.36
C GLY A 91 -0.83 0.34 -4.75
N ASP A 92 -0.12 -0.44 -5.58
CA ASP A 92 0.31 -0.08 -6.93
C ASP A 92 1.26 1.13 -6.95
N TYR A 93 2.43 0.95 -6.33
CA TYR A 93 3.57 1.89 -6.36
C TYR A 93 4.33 1.81 -7.67
N THR A 94 4.30 0.64 -8.29
CA THR A 94 5.09 0.26 -9.46
C THR A 94 4.19 -0.18 -10.62
N GLU A 95 4.70 -0.15 -11.84
CA GLU A 95 4.03 -0.73 -13.01
C GLU A 95 4.43 -2.19 -13.23
N PHE A 96 5.67 -2.54 -12.90
CA PHE A 96 6.28 -3.84 -13.21
C PHE A 96 6.94 -4.51 -12.01
N GLY A 97 6.69 -4.07 -10.79
CA GLY A 97 7.31 -4.60 -9.57
C GLY A 97 8.82 -4.34 -9.49
N MET A 98 9.35 -3.41 -10.28
CA MET A 98 10.79 -3.18 -10.34
C MET A 98 11.26 -2.32 -9.17
N LYS A 99 12.37 -2.74 -8.56
CA LYS A 99 13.06 -1.99 -7.51
C LYS A 99 13.15 -0.48 -7.81
N LYS A 100 13.47 -0.13 -9.04
CA LYS A 100 13.69 1.27 -9.43
C LYS A 100 12.42 2.10 -9.38
N GLU A 101 11.29 1.51 -9.74
CA GLU A 101 9.98 2.15 -9.67
C GLU A 101 9.58 2.38 -8.21
N TYR A 102 9.78 1.37 -7.34
CA TYR A 102 9.62 1.52 -5.91
C TYR A 102 10.45 2.66 -5.33
N GLU A 103 11.76 2.69 -5.67
CA GLU A 103 12.66 3.74 -5.21
C GLU A 103 12.21 5.14 -5.64
N TRP A 104 11.70 5.30 -6.86
CA TRP A 104 11.17 6.58 -7.33
C TRP A 104 9.94 7.00 -6.54
N THR A 105 8.95 6.12 -6.40
CA THR A 105 7.72 6.42 -5.66
C THR A 105 7.98 6.68 -4.18
N VAL A 106 8.78 5.82 -3.53
CA VAL A 106 9.12 5.98 -2.11
C VAL A 106 9.92 7.26 -1.87
N ASN A 107 10.86 7.63 -2.75
CA ASN A 107 11.57 8.91 -2.65
C ASN A 107 10.64 10.15 -2.76
N ILE A 108 9.52 10.03 -3.46
CA ILE A 108 8.52 11.09 -3.49
C ILE A 108 7.73 11.11 -2.18
N LEU A 109 7.23 9.94 -1.75
CA LEU A 109 6.41 9.80 -0.54
C LEU A 109 7.19 10.09 0.75
N SER A 110 8.51 9.87 0.77
CA SER A 110 9.37 10.21 1.92
C SER A 110 9.43 11.72 2.22
N LYS A 111 8.95 12.56 1.31
CA LYS A 111 8.81 14.02 1.52
C LYS A 111 7.51 14.42 2.23
N LEU A 112 6.66 13.46 2.58
CA LEU A 112 5.47 13.72 3.38
C LEU A 112 5.85 14.15 4.81
N ASP A 113 5.22 15.21 5.30
CA ASP A 113 5.37 15.70 6.68
C ASP A 113 4.50 14.92 7.69
N ILE A 114 3.65 14.00 7.21
CA ILE A 114 2.77 13.14 8.03
C ILE A 114 3.04 11.66 7.71
N PRO A 115 2.85 10.75 8.66
CA PRO A 115 3.12 9.33 8.44
C PRO A 115 2.11 8.70 7.47
N TYR A 116 2.57 7.67 6.75
CA TYR A 116 1.72 6.86 5.88
C TYR A 116 1.99 5.38 6.07
N VAL A 117 1.00 4.55 5.80
CA VAL A 117 1.14 3.10 5.66
C VAL A 117 0.79 2.68 4.25
N GLY A 118 1.42 1.61 3.78
CA GLY A 118 1.27 1.13 2.42
C GLY A 118 0.74 -0.29 2.34
N LEU A 119 -0.24 -0.52 1.49
CA LEU A 119 -0.71 -1.84 1.07
C LEU A 119 0.06 -2.29 -0.16
N ILE A 120 0.14 -3.60 -0.39
CA ILE A 120 0.69 -4.15 -1.63
C ILE A 120 -0.39 -4.19 -2.70
N GLY A 121 -0.08 -3.70 -3.92
CA GLY A 121 -0.93 -3.83 -5.09
C GLY A 121 -0.51 -4.99 -6.01
N ASN A 122 -1.31 -5.33 -7.01
CA ASN A 122 -1.00 -6.44 -7.91
C ASN A 122 0.19 -6.14 -8.83
N HIS A 123 0.37 -4.90 -9.27
CA HIS A 123 1.56 -4.50 -10.03
C HIS A 123 2.84 -4.55 -9.19
N ASP A 124 2.71 -4.44 -7.88
CA ASP A 124 3.83 -4.47 -6.93
C ASP A 124 4.42 -5.87 -6.73
N VAL A 125 3.67 -6.92 -7.06
CA VAL A 125 4.10 -8.33 -6.91
C VAL A 125 4.89 -8.82 -8.12
N ILE A 126 4.73 -8.19 -9.29
CA ILE A 126 5.31 -8.66 -10.56
C ILE A 126 6.84 -8.87 -10.44
N GLY A 127 7.31 -9.97 -11.00
CA GLY A 127 8.73 -10.34 -10.94
C GLY A 127 9.16 -10.80 -9.55
N ASN A 128 9.93 -10.00 -8.83
CA ASN A 128 10.28 -10.19 -7.42
C ASN A 128 9.91 -8.93 -6.60
N GLY A 129 8.86 -8.25 -7.04
CA GLY A 129 8.41 -7.01 -6.44
C GLY A 129 7.87 -7.19 -5.03
N ASP A 130 7.25 -8.34 -4.72
CA ASP A 130 6.88 -8.78 -3.37
C ASP A 130 8.05 -8.70 -2.37
N GLN A 131 9.22 -9.22 -2.77
CA GLN A 131 10.43 -9.17 -1.95
C GLN A 131 10.96 -7.74 -1.77
N VAL A 132 10.76 -6.89 -2.77
CA VAL A 132 11.11 -5.46 -2.68
C VAL A 132 10.14 -4.74 -1.76
N PHE A 133 8.83 -5.00 -1.90
CA PHE A 133 7.80 -4.48 -1.03
C PHE A 133 8.08 -4.84 0.44
N ASN A 134 8.31 -6.13 0.73
CA ASN A 134 8.57 -6.61 2.08
C ASN A 134 9.81 -5.95 2.73
N LYS A 135 10.83 -5.60 1.94
CA LYS A 135 12.00 -4.85 2.43
C LYS A 135 11.71 -3.37 2.70
N LEU A 136 10.78 -2.77 1.96
CA LEU A 136 10.46 -1.34 2.07
C LEU A 136 9.36 -1.09 3.08
N PHE A 137 8.31 -1.92 3.09
CA PHE A 137 7.10 -1.69 3.85
C PHE A 137 6.91 -2.66 5.03
N GLY A 138 7.52 -3.84 5.00
CA GLY A 138 7.30 -4.92 5.96
C GLY A 138 6.31 -5.95 5.45
N GLU A 139 5.59 -6.60 6.35
CA GLU A 139 4.63 -7.66 6.04
C GLU A 139 3.48 -7.17 5.14
N GLU A 140 3.01 -8.04 4.23
CA GLU A 140 1.91 -7.77 3.30
C GLU A 140 0.54 -7.70 3.98
N ASN A 141 0.39 -8.45 5.08
CA ASN A 141 -0.77 -8.40 5.97
C ASN A 141 -0.34 -7.85 7.32
N PHE A 142 -1.01 -6.83 7.80
CA PHE A 142 -0.68 -6.19 9.09
C PHE A 142 -1.90 -5.52 9.69
N SER A 143 -1.82 -5.19 10.97
CA SER A 143 -2.86 -4.42 11.65
C SER A 143 -2.28 -3.36 12.57
N PHE A 144 -3.02 -2.28 12.77
CA PHE A 144 -2.69 -1.23 13.73
C PHE A 144 -3.96 -0.65 14.35
N ILE A 145 -3.81 0.05 15.48
CA ILE A 145 -4.95 0.62 16.20
C ILE A 145 -4.80 2.12 16.29
N VAL A 146 -5.80 2.82 15.78
CA VAL A 146 -5.96 4.25 15.89
C VAL A 146 -7.06 4.49 16.93
N ARG A 147 -6.67 4.81 18.16
CA ARG A 147 -7.57 4.96 19.30
C ARG A 147 -8.33 3.65 19.61
N ASP A 148 -9.59 3.55 19.21
CA ASP A 148 -10.46 2.37 19.41
C ASP A 148 -10.83 1.69 18.09
N VAL A 149 -10.25 2.11 16.97
CA VAL A 149 -10.48 1.56 15.64
C VAL A 149 -9.28 0.73 15.21
N LYS A 150 -9.49 -0.56 14.99
CA LYS A 150 -8.48 -1.45 14.41
C LYS A 150 -8.54 -1.37 12.87
N PHE A 151 -7.41 -1.09 12.26
CA PHE A 151 -7.22 -1.23 10.83
C PHE A 151 -6.61 -2.59 10.54
N VAL A 152 -7.29 -3.39 9.72
CA VAL A 152 -6.83 -4.71 9.25
C VAL A 152 -6.48 -4.55 7.78
N CYS A 153 -5.20 -4.58 7.48
CA CYS A 153 -4.63 -4.36 6.15
C CYS A 153 -4.25 -5.69 5.52
N LEU A 154 -4.75 -5.97 4.31
CA LEU A 154 -4.70 -7.29 3.70
C LEU A 154 -4.11 -7.24 2.30
N ASN A 155 -3.24 -8.19 1.98
CA ASN A 155 -2.98 -8.57 0.61
C ASN A 155 -4.17 -9.38 0.07
N THR A 156 -4.71 -8.95 -1.06
CA THR A 156 -5.87 -9.57 -1.73
C THR A 156 -5.63 -9.82 -3.22
N ASN A 157 -4.36 -9.73 -3.68
CA ASN A 157 -3.94 -9.86 -5.08
C ASN A 157 -3.79 -11.34 -5.47
N ALA A 158 -4.87 -12.10 -5.45
CA ALA A 158 -4.85 -13.57 -5.52
C ALA A 158 -4.32 -14.14 -6.85
N ILE A 159 -4.44 -13.42 -7.98
CA ILE A 159 -3.94 -13.90 -9.28
C ILE A 159 -2.41 -13.97 -9.31
N GLU A 160 -1.74 -13.14 -8.52
CA GLU A 160 -0.28 -13.03 -8.48
C GLU A 160 0.39 -14.16 -7.65
N TYR A 161 -0.39 -14.94 -6.91
CA TYR A 161 0.10 -15.99 -6.02
C TYR A 161 -0.44 -17.37 -6.42
N ASP A 162 0.33 -18.40 -6.11
CA ASP A 162 -0.11 -19.78 -6.28
C ASP A 162 -0.77 -20.35 -5.01
N TYR A 163 -1.24 -21.60 -5.08
CA TYR A 163 -1.92 -22.24 -3.95
C TYR A 163 -1.05 -22.43 -2.70
N SER A 164 0.27 -22.33 -2.80
CA SER A 164 1.18 -22.45 -1.66
C SER A 164 1.24 -21.16 -0.83
N HIS A 165 0.73 -20.06 -1.37
CA HIS A 165 0.62 -18.76 -0.72
C HIS A 165 -0.83 -18.25 -0.89
N PRO A 166 -1.78 -18.75 -0.07
CA PRO A 166 -3.20 -18.43 -0.26
C PRO A 166 -3.50 -16.96 0.08
N VAL A 167 -4.14 -16.27 -0.87
CA VAL A 167 -4.54 -14.86 -0.77
C VAL A 167 -6.04 -14.76 -1.07
N PRO A 168 -6.87 -14.13 -0.20
CA PRO A 168 -6.52 -13.55 1.10
C PRO A 168 -6.13 -14.59 2.17
N ASP A 169 -5.28 -14.17 3.13
CA ASP A 169 -4.81 -15.03 4.21
C ASP A 169 -5.85 -15.12 5.34
N PHE A 170 -6.61 -16.21 5.35
CA PHE A 170 -7.59 -16.51 6.41
C PHE A 170 -6.93 -16.89 7.75
N GLY A 171 -5.67 -17.34 7.73
CA GLY A 171 -4.89 -17.61 8.95
C GLY A 171 -4.66 -16.31 9.69
N PHE A 172 -4.14 -15.31 9.01
CA PHE A 172 -3.95 -13.95 9.53
C PHE A 172 -5.27 -13.35 10.05
N LEU A 173 -6.35 -13.42 9.25
CA LEU A 173 -7.66 -12.92 9.69
C LEU A 173 -8.14 -13.58 10.99
N LYS A 174 -7.94 -14.89 11.13
CA LYS A 174 -8.30 -15.64 12.33
C LYS A 174 -7.45 -15.21 13.54
N GLU A 175 -6.16 -15.03 13.36
CA GLU A 175 -5.25 -14.56 14.41
C GLU A 175 -5.66 -13.17 14.89
N GLU A 176 -5.96 -12.27 13.97
CA GLU A 176 -6.40 -10.90 14.27
C GLU A 176 -7.76 -10.84 14.99
N LEU A 177 -8.69 -11.75 14.66
CA LEU A 177 -9.98 -11.90 15.35
C LEU A 177 -9.81 -12.43 16.78
N GLN A 178 -8.80 -13.27 17.02
CA GLN A 178 -8.55 -13.90 18.33
C GLN A 178 -7.62 -13.07 19.22
N ASP A 179 -6.98 -12.03 18.66
CA ASP A 179 -6.08 -11.17 19.43
C ASP A 179 -6.84 -10.37 20.50
N SER A 180 -6.69 -10.79 21.74
CA SER A 180 -7.23 -10.11 22.93
C SER A 180 -6.21 -9.20 23.62
N THR A 181 -5.00 -9.06 23.09
CA THR A 181 -3.93 -8.28 23.73
C THR A 181 -4.11 -6.78 23.53
N ARG A 182 -4.84 -6.38 22.50
CA ARG A 182 -5.09 -4.99 22.13
C ARG A 182 -6.58 -4.68 22.19
N HIS A 183 -6.94 -3.55 22.81
CA HIS A 183 -8.34 -3.15 22.96
C HIS A 183 -8.76 -2.25 21.81
N TYR A 184 -9.81 -2.66 21.11
CA TYR A 184 -10.52 -1.89 20.09
C TYR A 184 -12.01 -2.24 20.14
N SER A 185 -12.84 -1.36 19.61
CA SER A 185 -14.31 -1.56 19.59
C SER A 185 -14.89 -1.45 18.18
N ARG A 186 -14.11 -0.95 17.22
CA ARG A 186 -14.50 -0.71 15.84
C ARG A 186 -13.40 -1.21 14.90
N THR A 187 -13.77 -1.53 13.66
CA THR A 187 -12.81 -2.07 12.69
C THR A 187 -13.00 -1.41 11.33
N ILE A 188 -11.91 -1.23 10.61
CA ILE A 188 -11.85 -0.88 9.19
C ILE A 188 -10.93 -1.92 8.52
N VAL A 189 -11.37 -2.48 7.40
CA VAL A 189 -10.56 -3.41 6.60
C VAL A 189 -10.07 -2.67 5.36
N ALA A 190 -8.77 -2.74 5.09
CA ALA A 190 -8.16 -2.10 3.94
C ALA A 190 -7.46 -3.15 3.06
N MET A 191 -7.64 -3.03 1.76
CA MET A 191 -7.10 -3.97 0.77
C MET A 191 -6.81 -3.24 -0.54
N HIS A 192 -6.02 -3.83 -1.42
CA HIS A 192 -5.85 -3.28 -2.76
C HIS A 192 -7.03 -3.66 -3.64
N ALA A 193 -7.20 -4.94 -3.91
CA ALA A 193 -8.28 -5.49 -4.74
C ALA A 193 -9.47 -5.93 -3.88
N ARG A 194 -10.66 -5.39 -4.13
CA ARG A 194 -11.88 -5.74 -3.40
C ARG A 194 -12.53 -7.03 -3.93
N PRO A 195 -13.40 -7.70 -3.16
CA PRO A 195 -14.28 -8.73 -3.69
C PRO A 195 -15.03 -8.25 -4.94
N GLY A 196 -15.10 -9.11 -5.94
CA GLY A 196 -15.71 -8.81 -7.24
C GLY A 196 -14.76 -8.21 -8.27
N SER A 197 -13.53 -7.80 -7.89
CA SER A 197 -12.48 -7.47 -8.88
C SER A 197 -11.85 -8.75 -9.43
N GLU A 198 -11.17 -8.65 -10.58
CA GLU A 198 -10.49 -9.79 -11.21
C GLU A 198 -9.28 -10.28 -10.41
N GLN A 199 -8.65 -9.41 -9.63
CA GLN A 199 -7.49 -9.76 -8.81
C GLN A 199 -7.84 -10.50 -7.52
N PHE A 200 -9.09 -10.37 -7.05
CA PHE A 200 -9.55 -11.05 -5.85
C PHE A 200 -9.91 -12.52 -6.14
N ASP A 201 -9.63 -13.44 -5.22
CA ASP A 201 -10.17 -14.81 -5.33
C ASP A 201 -11.69 -14.82 -5.08
N ASN A 202 -12.45 -14.66 -6.15
CA ASN A 202 -13.90 -14.59 -6.08
C ASN A 202 -14.58 -15.92 -5.68
N ASN A 203 -13.85 -17.04 -5.63
CA ASN A 203 -14.39 -18.30 -5.12
C ASN A 203 -14.59 -18.24 -3.59
N VAL A 204 -13.84 -17.40 -2.91
CA VAL A 204 -13.92 -17.25 -1.44
C VAL A 204 -14.55 -15.94 -0.99
N LYS A 205 -15.05 -15.10 -1.91
CA LYS A 205 -15.54 -13.76 -1.57
C LYS A 205 -16.63 -13.74 -0.49
N ASP A 206 -17.56 -14.69 -0.53
CA ASP A 206 -18.65 -14.77 0.44
C ASP A 206 -18.14 -15.22 1.83
N VAL A 207 -17.18 -16.15 1.85
CA VAL A 207 -16.50 -16.56 3.08
C VAL A 207 -15.65 -15.43 3.64
N PHE A 208 -14.96 -14.70 2.80
CA PHE A 208 -14.19 -13.51 3.19
C PHE A 208 -15.09 -12.46 3.86
N GLN A 209 -16.26 -12.15 3.25
CA GLN A 209 -17.23 -11.22 3.83
C GLN A 209 -17.73 -11.68 5.19
N LEU A 210 -18.03 -12.97 5.36
CA LEU A 210 -18.43 -13.54 6.64
C LEU A 210 -17.33 -13.36 7.70
N TYR A 211 -16.06 -13.62 7.35
CA TYR A 211 -14.94 -13.48 8.29
C TYR A 211 -14.73 -12.04 8.73
N ILE A 212 -14.70 -11.08 7.80
CA ILE A 212 -14.46 -9.69 8.19
C ILE A 212 -15.60 -9.09 9.00
N ARG A 213 -16.83 -9.60 8.85
CA ARG A 213 -17.99 -9.19 9.67
C ARG A 213 -17.95 -9.68 11.11
N GLU A 214 -17.11 -10.68 11.43
CA GLU A 214 -16.89 -11.12 12.81
C GLU A 214 -16.07 -10.10 13.62
N PHE A 215 -15.36 -9.18 12.96
CA PHE A 215 -14.65 -8.12 13.66
C PHE A 215 -15.62 -7.15 14.37
N PRO A 216 -15.28 -6.68 15.58
CA PRO A 216 -16.09 -5.72 16.30
C PRO A 216 -16.45 -4.49 15.46
N SER A 217 -17.75 -4.23 15.32
CA SER A 217 -18.31 -3.06 14.64
C SER A 217 -17.53 -2.68 13.37
N LEU A 218 -17.48 -3.60 12.40
CA LEU A 218 -16.90 -3.30 11.08
C LEU A 218 -17.62 -2.08 10.47
N LEU A 219 -16.88 -0.96 10.33
CA LEU A 219 -17.44 0.30 9.87
C LEU A 219 -17.59 0.32 8.35
N PHE A 220 -16.53 -0.04 7.64
CA PHE A 220 -16.45 -0.07 6.18
C PHE A 220 -15.16 -0.73 5.73
N CYS A 221 -15.05 -0.95 4.41
CA CYS A 221 -13.84 -1.42 3.75
C CYS A 221 -13.26 -0.35 2.84
N LEU A 222 -11.94 -0.37 2.67
CA LEU A 222 -11.16 0.52 1.81
C LEU A 222 -10.48 -0.29 0.70
N ASN A 223 -10.48 0.23 -0.52
CA ASN A 223 -9.77 -0.40 -1.63
C ASN A 223 -9.25 0.61 -2.66
N ALA A 224 -8.38 0.13 -3.56
CA ALA A 224 -7.85 0.83 -4.72
C ALA A 224 -8.11 0.01 -6.00
N HIS A 225 -7.12 -0.24 -6.85
CA HIS A 225 -7.10 -1.13 -7.99
C HIS A 225 -8.00 -0.72 -9.19
N ASN A 226 -9.25 -0.40 -8.96
CA ASN A 226 -10.21 -0.12 -10.05
C ASN A 226 -10.00 1.26 -10.72
N HIS A 227 -9.08 2.05 -10.24
CA HIS A 227 -8.77 3.39 -10.74
C HIS A 227 -9.97 4.35 -10.79
N GLN A 228 -11.02 4.09 -10.00
CA GLN A 228 -12.27 4.87 -9.99
C GLN A 228 -12.74 5.08 -8.55
N LEU A 229 -13.32 6.25 -8.30
CA LEU A 229 -14.05 6.49 -7.06
C LEU A 229 -15.28 5.57 -7.01
N GLN A 230 -15.36 4.74 -5.97
CA GLN A 230 -16.45 3.79 -5.77
C GLN A 230 -16.98 3.89 -4.33
N VAL A 231 -18.28 3.74 -4.18
CA VAL A 231 -18.96 3.66 -2.88
C VAL A 231 -20.08 2.63 -3.06
N GLU A 232 -19.83 1.41 -2.64
CA GLU A 232 -20.69 0.28 -2.98
C GLU A 232 -20.94 -0.62 -1.75
N ASP A 233 -22.20 -1.01 -1.55
CA ASP A 233 -22.57 -2.13 -0.68
C ASP A 233 -22.56 -3.41 -1.53
N LEU A 234 -21.42 -4.11 -1.54
CA LEU A 234 -21.17 -5.24 -2.46
C LEU A 234 -22.01 -6.49 -2.14
N PHE A 235 -22.47 -6.62 -0.90
CA PHE A 235 -23.14 -7.83 -0.39
C PHE A 235 -24.54 -7.54 0.12
N ASP A 236 -25.07 -6.32 -0.08
CA ASP A 236 -26.37 -5.87 0.42
C ASP A 236 -26.52 -6.09 1.94
N ASP A 237 -25.43 -5.90 2.70
CA ASP A 237 -25.37 -6.19 4.14
C ASP A 237 -25.04 -4.97 5.01
N GLY A 238 -24.96 -3.79 4.39
CA GLY A 238 -24.72 -2.51 5.03
C GLY A 238 -23.23 -2.15 5.16
N ILE A 239 -22.30 -3.01 4.76
CA ILE A 239 -20.87 -2.72 4.78
C ILE A 239 -20.48 -2.07 3.45
N ILE A 240 -20.06 -0.81 3.53
CA ILE A 240 -19.69 -0.03 2.35
C ILE A 240 -18.21 -0.26 2.01
N TYR A 241 -17.93 -0.49 0.74
CA TYR A 241 -16.59 -0.53 0.16
C TYR A 241 -16.30 0.80 -0.52
N TYR A 242 -15.27 1.50 -0.02
CA TYR A 242 -14.81 2.78 -0.57
C TYR A 242 -13.57 2.55 -1.41
N GLY A 243 -13.69 2.78 -2.72
CA GLY A 243 -12.58 2.71 -3.67
C GLY A 243 -12.01 4.09 -4.00
N CYS A 244 -10.70 4.28 -3.91
CA CYS A 244 -10.05 5.48 -4.43
C CYS A 244 -9.82 5.37 -5.94
N SER A 245 -9.67 6.51 -6.61
CA SER A 245 -9.18 6.55 -7.98
C SER A 245 -7.65 6.50 -8.00
N ASN A 246 -7.06 6.26 -9.19
CA ASN A 246 -5.63 6.44 -9.35
C ASN A 246 -5.24 7.93 -9.17
N ILE A 247 -3.99 8.15 -8.72
CA ILE A 247 -3.50 9.49 -8.39
C ILE A 247 -3.48 10.45 -9.60
N ALA A 248 -3.39 9.92 -10.83
CA ALA A 248 -3.45 10.73 -12.05
C ALA A 248 -4.74 11.54 -12.19
N LYS A 249 -5.81 11.12 -11.52
CA LYS A 249 -7.09 11.88 -11.48
C LYS A 249 -7.09 13.02 -10.47
N ARG A 250 -5.98 13.21 -9.74
CA ARG A 250 -5.74 14.33 -8.82
C ARG A 250 -6.83 14.48 -7.75
N ASN A 251 -7.25 13.37 -7.16
CA ASN A 251 -8.17 13.34 -6.03
C ASN A 251 -7.85 12.20 -5.07
N TYR A 252 -8.35 12.32 -3.86
CA TYR A 252 -8.26 11.31 -2.81
C TYR A 252 -9.52 11.32 -1.95
N LEU A 253 -9.71 10.28 -1.15
CA LEU A 253 -10.75 10.22 -0.13
C LEU A 253 -10.19 10.67 1.22
N LEU A 254 -10.86 11.63 1.85
CA LEU A 254 -10.55 12.07 3.21
C LEU A 254 -11.64 11.56 4.14
N PHE A 255 -11.27 10.70 5.09
CA PHE A 255 -12.15 10.20 6.12
C PHE A 255 -12.00 10.98 7.42
N THR A 256 -13.10 11.20 8.10
CA THR A 256 -13.14 11.76 9.45
C THR A 256 -13.86 10.78 10.36
N LEU A 257 -13.13 10.19 11.31
CA LEU A 257 -13.67 9.31 12.35
C LEU A 257 -13.95 10.13 13.61
N THR A 258 -15.11 9.88 14.21
CA THR A 258 -15.52 10.45 15.49
C THR A 258 -16.00 9.33 16.41
N PRO A 259 -16.22 9.58 17.73
CA PRO A 259 -16.83 8.59 18.61
C PRO A 259 -18.19 8.08 18.11
N ASP A 260 -18.96 8.94 17.44
CA ASP A 260 -20.34 8.66 17.02
C ASP A 260 -20.44 8.03 15.62
N GLY A 261 -19.34 7.95 14.86
CA GLY A 261 -19.35 7.41 13.51
C GLY A 261 -18.24 7.95 12.63
N TYR A 262 -18.52 8.06 11.33
CA TYR A 262 -17.56 8.59 10.37
C TYR A 262 -18.25 9.38 9.25
N THR A 263 -17.46 10.23 8.58
CA THR A 263 -17.82 10.87 7.30
C THR A 263 -16.66 10.74 6.33
N TYR A 264 -16.94 10.94 5.06
CA TYR A 264 -15.90 11.02 4.02
C TYR A 264 -16.14 12.17 3.06
N GLU A 265 -15.08 12.63 2.43
CA GLU A 265 -15.07 13.69 1.44
C GLU A 265 -14.17 13.28 0.27
N ILE A 266 -14.52 13.68 -0.94
CA ILE A 266 -13.66 13.60 -2.12
C ILE A 266 -12.94 14.93 -2.26
N ILE A 267 -11.62 14.92 -2.15
CA ILE A 267 -10.80 16.13 -2.25
C ILE A 267 -10.03 16.10 -3.57
N ASN A 268 -10.11 17.20 -4.33
CA ASN A 268 -9.29 17.42 -5.51
C ASN A 268 -8.10 18.32 -5.16
N PHE A 269 -6.94 18.10 -5.83
CA PHE A 269 -5.71 18.86 -5.61
C PHE A 269 -4.97 19.22 -6.90
#